data_c8a3559b2ea6118e865c015e3fff2d71
#
_entry.id   c8a3559b2ea6118e865c015e3fff2d71
#
_cell.length_a   1.000
_cell.length_b   1.000
_cell.length_c   1.000
_cell.angle_alpha   90.00
_cell.angle_beta   90.00
_cell.angle_gamma   90.00
#
_symmetry.space_group_name_H-M   'P 1'
#
loop_
_entity.id
_entity.type
_entity.pdbx_description
1 polymer ?
#
loop_
_entity_poly.entity_id
_entity_poly.type
_entity_poly.pdbx_seq_one_letter_code
_entity_poly.pdbx_strand_id
1 'polypeptide(L)'
;MKQSTLKLTALAMLLGGVMSANAQTADPINVVTTAVPFLRISPDARAGGMGDAGIATAPDANAAFWNLGKTVFAKNTSSVALTYTPWLKDLGLNDVYLATMGGYYKLDDQQALSLGLRYFSLGSIQFTDASGTPLNSGRPREFSIDLGYSRKLSAKSGLGIALRYISSDLANGASSGGTTYKKGSSVAGDLHYFHNGAKANGAGFNWGVTLSNLGAKISYTNDANQKDYIPANFGLGGAYTKVFDADNKLTFALDINKLLVPTPADISDSAGLADYRSKGVVGSWFSSFGDAPGGFSEELKELSYSLGAEYTYKDQFSFRAGYFYENPTKGNRKYFSVGAGLNYNVFGLNFAYLLPSGSGTNRNPLSNTLRFSLVFNVK
;
A
#
# COMPACT_ATOMS: atom_id res chain seq x y z
N MET A 1 -7.89 24.21 58.52
CA MET A 1 -7.79 24.33 57.06
C MET A 1 -6.35 24.43 56.50
N LYS A 2 -5.32 24.86 57.23
CA LYS A 2 -3.93 24.96 56.70
C LYS A 2 -3.14 23.64 56.61
N GLN A 3 -3.52 22.58 57.34
CA GLN A 3 -2.78 21.30 57.27
C GLN A 3 -3.23 20.37 56.15
N SER A 4 -4.45 20.53 55.64
CA SER A 4 -4.94 19.71 54.51
C SER A 4 -4.41 20.16 53.16
N THR A 5 -4.18 21.45 52.98
CA THR A 5 -3.58 21.99 51.74
C THR A 5 -2.08 21.63 51.62
N LEU A 6 -1.34 21.53 52.73
CA LEU A 6 0.07 21.13 52.70
C LEU A 6 0.25 19.66 52.32
N LYS A 7 -0.69 18.79 52.71
CA LYS A 7 -0.66 17.36 52.35
C LYS A 7 -1.05 17.10 50.88
N LEU A 8 -1.94 17.92 50.30
CA LEU A 8 -2.29 17.83 48.88
C LEU A 8 -1.16 18.32 47.95
N THR A 9 -0.45 19.40 48.36
CA THR A 9 0.71 19.89 47.60
C THR A 9 1.90 18.93 47.66
N ALA A 10 2.15 18.30 48.81
CA ALA A 10 3.19 17.28 48.94
C ALA A 10 2.90 16.02 48.12
N LEU A 11 1.60 15.61 48.03
CA LEU A 11 1.18 14.47 47.22
C LEU A 11 1.25 14.80 45.71
N ALA A 12 0.96 16.03 45.30
CA ALA A 12 1.12 16.50 43.92
C ALA A 12 2.60 16.61 43.49
N MET A 13 3.50 16.98 44.41
CA MET A 13 4.96 17.01 44.13
C MET A 13 5.54 15.57 44.09
N LEU A 14 5.03 14.65 44.88
CA LEU A 14 5.44 13.23 44.79
C LEU A 14 4.95 12.54 43.53
N LEU A 15 3.77 12.90 43.01
CA LEU A 15 3.26 12.42 41.72
C LEU A 15 3.93 13.08 40.50
N GLY A 16 4.46 14.31 40.67
CA GLY A 16 5.25 15.00 39.64
C GLY A 16 6.69 14.54 39.52
N GLY A 17 7.24 13.87 40.56
CA GLY A 17 8.65 13.44 40.63
C GLY A 17 8.94 12.08 40.04
N VAL A 18 7.93 11.35 39.55
CA VAL A 18 8.09 10.00 38.88
C VAL A 18 7.99 10.11 37.36
N MET A 19 8.11 11.28 36.79
CA MET A 19 8.53 11.40 35.41
C MET A 19 10.04 11.10 35.38
N SER A 20 10.37 9.83 35.49
CA SER A 20 11.69 9.33 35.12
C SER A 20 11.98 9.90 33.75
N ALA A 21 13.03 10.72 33.65
CA ALA A 21 13.68 11.01 32.40
C ALA A 21 14.21 9.65 31.90
N ASN A 22 13.35 8.84 31.28
CA ASN A 22 13.81 7.85 30.35
C ASN A 22 14.54 8.68 29.30
N ALA A 23 15.87 8.72 29.38
CA ALA A 23 16.67 9.01 28.22
C ALA A 23 16.10 8.07 27.17
N GLN A 24 15.30 8.60 26.24
CA GLN A 24 14.75 7.84 25.15
C GLN A 24 15.96 7.39 24.34
N THR A 25 16.41 6.18 24.61
CA THR A 25 17.11 5.41 23.59
C THR A 25 16.03 5.25 22.50
N ALA A 26 16.04 6.15 21.53
CA ALA A 26 15.17 6.05 20.39
C ALA A 26 15.39 4.65 19.83
N ASP A 27 14.30 3.86 19.75
CA ASP A 27 14.38 2.52 19.13
C ASP A 27 15.11 2.67 17.79
N PRO A 28 16.08 1.82 17.47
CA PRO A 28 16.83 1.92 16.23
C PRO A 28 15.86 1.87 15.05
N ILE A 29 16.03 2.78 14.10
CA ILE A 29 15.24 2.79 12.87
C ILE A 29 15.69 1.60 12.04
N ASN A 30 14.82 0.61 11.87
CA ASN A 30 15.07 -0.61 11.11
C ASN A 30 13.95 -0.84 10.09
N VAL A 31 14.01 -0.10 8.98
CA VAL A 31 13.00 -0.16 7.94
C VAL A 31 13.26 -1.32 7.01
N VAL A 32 12.25 -2.17 6.80
CA VAL A 32 12.28 -3.21 5.77
C VAL A 32 12.20 -2.54 4.40
N THR A 33 13.32 -2.49 3.68
CA THR A 33 13.43 -1.86 2.37
C THR A 33 13.26 -2.88 1.24
N THR A 34 12.64 -2.45 0.16
CA THR A 34 12.43 -3.27 -1.03
C THR A 34 12.74 -2.48 -2.28
N ALA A 35 13.16 -3.18 -3.34
CA ALA A 35 13.11 -2.61 -4.69
C ALA A 35 11.65 -2.42 -5.14
N VAL A 36 11.45 -1.65 -6.20
CA VAL A 36 10.15 -1.38 -6.84
C VAL A 36 9.04 -0.97 -5.87
N PRO A 37 9.28 0.01 -4.97
CA PRO A 37 8.34 0.41 -3.94
C PRO A 37 7.04 1.01 -4.49
N PHE A 38 7.00 1.38 -5.78
CA PHE A 38 5.81 1.89 -6.46
C PHE A 38 4.63 0.89 -6.40
N LEU A 39 4.91 -0.41 -6.26
CA LEU A 39 3.88 -1.44 -6.10
C LEU A 39 3.08 -1.31 -4.79
N ARG A 40 3.63 -0.60 -3.80
CA ARG A 40 2.97 -0.31 -2.51
C ARG A 40 2.20 1.01 -2.47
N ILE A 41 2.29 1.82 -3.54
CA ILE A 41 1.52 3.06 -3.63
C ILE A 41 0.06 2.69 -3.94
N SER A 42 -0.88 3.29 -3.20
CA SER A 42 -2.31 3.10 -3.43
C SER A 42 -2.69 3.45 -4.87
N PRO A 43 -3.28 2.52 -5.61
CA PRO A 43 -3.48 2.67 -7.06
C PRO A 43 -4.75 3.42 -7.43
N ASP A 44 -5.65 3.71 -6.48
CA ASP A 44 -6.94 4.31 -6.80
C ASP A 44 -7.43 5.31 -5.74
N ALA A 45 -8.39 6.16 -6.13
CA ALA A 45 -8.91 7.20 -5.27
C ALA A 45 -9.96 6.69 -4.27
N ARG A 46 -10.66 5.56 -4.53
CA ARG A 46 -11.65 5.04 -3.59
C ARG A 46 -10.98 4.52 -2.33
N ALA A 47 -10.06 3.57 -2.47
CA ALA A 47 -9.30 3.06 -1.34
C ALA A 47 -8.39 4.14 -0.73
N GLY A 48 -7.79 5.01 -1.57
CA GLY A 48 -7.01 6.14 -1.12
C GLY A 48 -7.76 7.10 -0.19
N GLY A 49 -9.05 7.33 -0.43
CA GLY A 49 -9.93 8.10 0.46
C GLY A 49 -10.31 7.37 1.74
N MET A 50 -10.05 6.07 1.82
CA MET A 50 -10.32 5.18 2.96
C MET A 50 -9.04 4.77 3.72
N GLY A 51 -7.97 5.58 3.68
CA GLY A 51 -6.70 5.24 4.34
C GLY A 51 -6.00 4.05 3.70
N ASP A 52 -6.20 3.83 2.40
CA ASP A 52 -5.70 2.69 1.62
C ASP A 52 -6.29 1.32 2.07
N ALA A 53 -7.54 1.31 2.57
CA ALA A 53 -8.28 0.08 2.85
C ALA A 53 -9.03 -0.39 1.59
N GLY A 54 -8.68 -1.57 1.07
CA GLY A 54 -9.23 -2.07 -0.20
C GLY A 54 -9.44 -3.58 -0.27
N ILE A 55 -8.89 -4.39 0.66
CA ILE A 55 -8.88 -5.86 0.56
C ILE A 55 -10.29 -6.45 0.63
N ALA A 56 -11.13 -5.96 1.55
CA ALA A 56 -12.45 -6.52 1.82
C ALA A 56 -13.63 -5.62 1.44
N THR A 57 -13.37 -4.43 0.90
CA THR A 57 -14.42 -3.53 0.39
C THR A 57 -15.19 -4.16 -0.77
N ALA A 58 -16.39 -3.64 -1.05
CA ALA A 58 -17.21 -4.08 -2.18
C ALA A 58 -16.41 -4.09 -3.50
N PRO A 59 -16.64 -5.07 -4.39
CA PRO A 59 -15.94 -5.20 -5.67
C PRO A 59 -16.08 -3.96 -6.53
N ASP A 60 -15.00 -3.57 -7.20
CA ASP A 60 -14.95 -2.50 -8.20
C ASP A 60 -13.86 -2.78 -9.25
N ALA A 61 -13.66 -1.86 -10.20
CA ALA A 61 -12.65 -1.99 -11.25
C ALA A 61 -11.21 -2.14 -10.73
N ASN A 62 -10.91 -1.63 -9.53
CA ASN A 62 -9.58 -1.64 -8.93
C ASN A 62 -9.31 -2.92 -8.11
N ALA A 63 -10.24 -3.88 -8.11
CA ALA A 63 -10.08 -5.14 -7.40
C ALA A 63 -8.80 -5.91 -7.79
N ALA A 64 -8.33 -5.73 -9.03
CA ALA A 64 -7.06 -6.30 -9.50
C ALA A 64 -5.85 -5.93 -8.65
N PHE A 65 -5.89 -4.78 -7.99
CA PHE A 65 -4.80 -4.26 -7.16
C PHE A 65 -4.92 -4.62 -5.68
N TRP A 66 -6.13 -4.97 -5.22
CA TRP A 66 -6.43 -5.18 -3.80
C TRP A 66 -6.74 -6.63 -3.47
N ASN A 67 -7.75 -7.21 -4.12
CA ASN A 67 -8.15 -8.60 -3.94
C ASN A 67 -8.95 -9.08 -5.14
N LEU A 68 -8.35 -9.88 -6.01
CA LEU A 68 -9.00 -10.43 -7.19
C LEU A 68 -10.17 -11.36 -6.87
N GLY A 69 -10.14 -12.04 -5.73
CA GLY A 69 -11.20 -12.98 -5.34
C GLY A 69 -12.58 -12.33 -5.21
N LYS A 70 -12.65 -10.99 -5.10
CA LYS A 70 -13.93 -10.27 -5.02
C LYS A 70 -14.56 -9.96 -6.36
N THR A 71 -13.82 -10.00 -7.49
CA THR A 71 -14.32 -9.60 -8.82
C THR A 71 -15.50 -10.44 -9.30
N VAL A 72 -15.53 -11.72 -8.97
CA VAL A 72 -16.65 -12.63 -9.31
C VAL A 72 -17.97 -12.28 -8.60
N PHE A 73 -17.93 -11.42 -7.58
CA PHE A 73 -19.11 -10.89 -6.88
C PHE A 73 -19.49 -9.48 -7.34
N ALA A 74 -18.82 -8.96 -8.36
CA ALA A 74 -19.15 -7.64 -8.92
C ALA A 74 -20.55 -7.65 -9.56
N LYS A 75 -21.25 -6.52 -9.41
CA LYS A 75 -22.61 -6.34 -9.95
C LYS A 75 -22.60 -6.20 -11.49
N ASN A 76 -21.57 -5.52 -12.02
CA ASN A 76 -21.43 -5.25 -13.44
C ASN A 76 -20.70 -6.40 -14.15
N THR A 77 -20.99 -6.62 -15.41
CA THR A 77 -20.29 -7.59 -16.25
C THR A 77 -18.83 -7.21 -16.46
N SER A 78 -18.57 -5.94 -16.68
CA SER A 78 -17.21 -5.43 -16.77
C SER A 78 -17.09 -4.03 -16.17
N SER A 79 -15.89 -3.69 -15.75
CA SER A 79 -15.56 -2.35 -15.28
C SER A 79 -14.08 -2.06 -15.54
N VAL A 80 -13.78 -0.82 -15.90
CA VAL A 80 -12.44 -0.31 -16.09
C VAL A 80 -12.29 1.00 -15.32
N ALA A 81 -11.17 1.19 -14.65
CA ALA A 81 -10.82 2.43 -13.97
C ALA A 81 -9.47 2.94 -14.46
N LEU A 82 -9.37 4.25 -14.60
CA LEU A 82 -8.12 4.97 -14.84
C LEU A 82 -7.87 5.89 -13.64
N THR A 83 -6.68 5.86 -13.08
CA THR A 83 -6.33 6.73 -11.95
C THR A 83 -5.04 7.49 -12.26
N TYR A 84 -5.02 8.75 -11.88
CA TYR A 84 -3.85 9.61 -11.92
C TYR A 84 -3.58 10.18 -10.53
N THR A 85 -2.34 10.02 -10.07
CA THR A 85 -1.88 10.48 -8.76
C THR A 85 -0.57 11.25 -8.94
N PRO A 86 -0.58 12.59 -8.92
CA PRO A 86 0.64 13.36 -8.75
C PRO A 86 1.33 12.94 -7.45
N TRP A 87 2.62 12.65 -7.51
CA TRP A 87 3.36 12.10 -6.38
C TRP A 87 4.40 13.09 -5.88
N LEU A 88 4.57 13.20 -4.56
CA LEU A 88 5.54 14.11 -3.92
C LEU A 88 5.45 15.57 -4.37
N LYS A 89 4.27 16.03 -4.79
CA LYS A 89 4.05 17.38 -5.28
C LYS A 89 4.36 18.45 -4.23
N ASP A 90 4.21 18.11 -2.96
CA ASP A 90 4.53 18.97 -1.81
C ASP A 90 6.03 19.29 -1.72
N LEU A 91 6.89 18.47 -2.33
CA LEU A 91 8.32 18.70 -2.47
C LEU A 91 8.70 19.51 -3.73
N GLY A 92 7.70 20.05 -4.46
CA GLY A 92 7.93 20.81 -5.69
C GLY A 92 8.15 19.96 -6.94
N LEU A 93 8.01 18.63 -6.87
CA LEU A 93 8.17 17.72 -7.99
C LEU A 93 6.88 17.70 -8.83
N ASN A 94 6.94 18.22 -10.06
CA ASN A 94 5.76 18.36 -10.91
C ASN A 94 5.63 17.27 -11.98
N ASP A 95 6.67 16.48 -12.20
CA ASP A 95 6.76 15.44 -13.23
C ASP A 95 6.85 14.01 -12.65
N VAL A 96 6.69 13.90 -11.32
CA VAL A 96 6.58 12.60 -10.60
C VAL A 96 5.12 12.26 -10.43
N TYR A 97 4.70 11.10 -10.94
CA TYR A 97 3.31 10.64 -10.83
C TYR A 97 3.16 9.14 -10.97
N LEU A 98 2.09 8.60 -10.40
CA LEU A 98 1.60 7.25 -10.64
C LEU A 98 0.34 7.33 -11.52
N ALA A 99 0.34 6.63 -12.64
CA ALA A 99 -0.84 6.36 -13.45
C ALA A 99 -1.18 4.88 -13.37
N THR A 100 -2.47 4.55 -13.18
CA THR A 100 -2.93 3.17 -13.11
C THR A 100 -4.15 2.95 -13.98
N MET A 101 -4.27 1.74 -14.51
CA MET A 101 -5.48 1.23 -15.14
C MET A 101 -5.80 -0.11 -14.52
N GLY A 102 -6.98 -0.25 -13.93
CA GLY A 102 -7.50 -1.51 -13.42
C GLY A 102 -8.80 -1.87 -14.12
N GLY A 103 -9.07 -3.17 -14.26
CA GLY A 103 -10.33 -3.60 -14.83
C GLY A 103 -10.56 -5.09 -14.68
N TYR A 104 -11.81 -5.49 -14.89
CA TYR A 104 -12.21 -6.88 -14.95
C TYR A 104 -13.30 -7.09 -16.02
N TYR A 105 -13.40 -8.33 -16.49
CA TYR A 105 -14.48 -8.84 -17.32
C TYR A 105 -14.95 -10.18 -16.79
N LYS A 106 -16.23 -10.30 -16.43
CA LYS A 106 -16.84 -11.56 -16.02
C LYS A 106 -17.11 -12.42 -17.27
N LEU A 107 -16.52 -13.59 -17.32
CA LEU A 107 -16.77 -14.57 -18.38
C LEU A 107 -18.17 -15.20 -18.21
N ASP A 108 -18.54 -15.40 -16.95
CA ASP A 108 -19.84 -15.90 -16.50
C ASP A 108 -20.07 -15.49 -15.03
N ASP A 109 -21.09 -16.04 -14.39
CA ASP A 109 -21.40 -15.76 -12.98
C ASP A 109 -20.38 -16.34 -11.99
N GLN A 110 -19.46 -17.18 -12.46
CA GLN A 110 -18.48 -17.86 -11.61
C GLN A 110 -17.03 -17.45 -11.86
N GLN A 111 -16.75 -16.83 -13.01
CA GLN A 111 -15.38 -16.58 -13.44
C GLN A 111 -15.20 -15.15 -13.97
N ALA A 112 -14.05 -14.56 -13.70
CA ALA A 112 -13.68 -13.29 -14.26
C ALA A 112 -12.19 -13.23 -14.59
N LEU A 113 -11.87 -12.49 -15.64
CA LEU A 113 -10.52 -12.05 -15.98
C LEU A 113 -10.31 -10.64 -15.48
N SER A 114 -9.07 -10.29 -15.15
CA SER A 114 -8.69 -8.96 -14.70
C SER A 114 -7.38 -8.52 -15.32
N LEU A 115 -7.28 -7.21 -15.54
CA LEU A 115 -6.08 -6.55 -16.02
C LEU A 115 -5.73 -5.42 -15.05
N GLY A 116 -4.45 -5.31 -14.70
CA GLY A 116 -3.89 -4.19 -13.95
C GLY A 116 -2.67 -3.63 -14.67
N LEU A 117 -2.56 -2.32 -14.76
CA LEU A 117 -1.39 -1.61 -15.24
C LEU A 117 -1.03 -0.54 -14.22
N ARG A 118 0.26 -0.43 -13.89
CA ARG A 118 0.82 0.67 -13.10
C ARG A 118 1.99 1.25 -13.87
N TYR A 119 2.04 2.56 -13.98
CA TYR A 119 3.16 3.30 -14.54
C TYR A 119 3.55 4.41 -13.57
N PHE A 120 4.79 4.35 -13.09
CA PHE A 120 5.35 5.33 -12.17
C PHE A 120 6.48 6.09 -12.85
N SER A 121 6.27 7.40 -13.05
CA SER A 121 7.28 8.33 -13.51
C SER A 121 7.98 8.93 -12.30
N LEU A 122 9.32 8.89 -12.28
CA LEU A 122 10.12 9.56 -11.27
C LEU A 122 10.61 10.94 -11.73
N GLY A 123 10.09 11.42 -12.87
CA GLY A 123 10.43 12.72 -13.42
C GLY A 123 11.78 12.73 -14.16
N SER A 124 12.25 13.93 -14.44
CA SER A 124 13.56 14.17 -15.08
C SER A 124 14.63 14.35 -14.02
N ILE A 125 15.70 13.58 -14.11
CA ILE A 125 16.83 13.61 -13.18
C ILE A 125 18.09 13.97 -13.93
N GLN A 126 18.85 14.93 -13.42
CA GLN A 126 20.22 15.21 -13.84
C GLN A 126 21.17 14.28 -13.06
N PHE A 127 21.81 13.36 -13.73
CA PHE A 127 22.86 12.55 -13.12
C PHE A 127 24.12 13.39 -12.92
N THR A 128 24.86 13.11 -11.85
CA THR A 128 26.16 13.72 -11.56
C THR A 128 27.17 12.64 -11.27
N ASP A 129 28.45 12.94 -11.49
CA ASP A 129 29.55 12.11 -11.02
C ASP A 129 29.78 12.28 -9.51
N ALA A 130 30.75 11.57 -8.93
CA ALA A 130 31.10 11.65 -7.51
C ALA A 130 31.61 13.04 -7.08
N SER A 131 32.02 13.88 -8.02
CA SER A 131 32.47 15.26 -7.81
C SER A 131 31.34 16.28 -7.94
N GLY A 132 30.12 15.83 -8.26
CA GLY A 132 28.97 16.70 -8.51
C GLY A 132 28.90 17.27 -9.93
N THR A 133 29.80 16.87 -10.86
CA THR A 133 29.80 17.33 -12.24
C THR A 133 28.57 16.75 -12.96
N PRO A 134 27.78 17.58 -13.65
CA PRO A 134 26.63 17.10 -14.41
C PRO A 134 27.04 16.09 -15.50
N LEU A 135 26.36 14.97 -15.54
CA LEU A 135 26.43 13.96 -16.61
C LEU A 135 25.20 14.12 -17.53
N ASN A 136 24.74 13.02 -18.11
CA ASN A 136 23.49 13.01 -18.89
C ASN A 136 22.25 13.13 -18.01
N SER A 137 21.16 13.64 -18.58
CA SER A 137 19.85 13.59 -17.94
C SER A 137 19.14 12.29 -18.29
N GLY A 138 18.32 11.79 -17.37
CA GLY A 138 17.51 10.60 -17.56
C GLY A 138 16.07 10.81 -17.09
N ARG A 139 15.19 9.89 -17.48
CA ARG A 139 13.79 9.84 -17.02
C ARG A 139 13.53 8.46 -16.42
N PRO A 140 13.90 8.25 -15.15
CA PRO A 140 13.63 7.00 -14.45
C PRO A 140 12.14 6.70 -14.43
N ARG A 141 11.80 5.42 -14.59
CA ARG A 141 10.41 4.97 -14.63
C ARG A 141 10.31 3.52 -14.23
N GLU A 142 9.15 3.20 -13.66
CA GLU A 142 8.81 1.84 -13.29
C GLU A 142 7.42 1.52 -13.81
N PHE A 143 7.16 0.27 -14.18
CA PHE A 143 5.81 -0.17 -14.52
C PHE A 143 5.57 -1.64 -14.17
N SER A 144 4.30 -1.99 -13.98
CA SER A 144 3.86 -3.38 -13.90
C SER A 144 2.65 -3.63 -14.79
N ILE A 145 2.55 -4.89 -15.26
CA ILE A 145 1.41 -5.43 -15.99
C ILE A 145 0.95 -6.66 -15.22
N ASP A 146 -0.32 -6.66 -14.83
CA ASP A 146 -0.94 -7.72 -14.03
C ASP A 146 -2.04 -8.39 -14.85
N LEU A 147 -1.99 -9.71 -14.98
CA LEU A 147 -3.05 -10.53 -15.58
C LEU A 147 -3.64 -11.44 -14.50
N GLY A 148 -4.91 -11.33 -14.25
CA GLY A 148 -5.60 -12.05 -13.19
C GLY A 148 -6.77 -12.90 -13.67
N TYR A 149 -6.99 -14.01 -12.97
CA TYR A 149 -8.16 -14.87 -13.09
C TYR A 149 -8.76 -15.08 -11.70
N SER A 150 -10.07 -15.02 -11.63
CA SER A 150 -10.80 -15.28 -10.39
C SER A 150 -11.97 -16.24 -10.62
N ARG A 151 -12.27 -17.05 -9.61
CA ARG A 151 -13.34 -18.04 -9.63
C ARG A 151 -14.10 -18.09 -8.31
N LYS A 152 -15.42 -18.20 -8.37
CA LYS A 152 -16.24 -18.57 -7.22
C LYS A 152 -15.94 -20.00 -6.82
N LEU A 153 -15.61 -20.22 -5.56
CA LEU A 153 -15.50 -21.54 -4.94
C LEU A 153 -16.84 -21.97 -4.32
N SER A 154 -17.66 -20.99 -3.94
CA SER A 154 -19.00 -21.18 -3.38
C SER A 154 -19.84 -19.91 -3.60
N ALA A 155 -21.10 -19.94 -3.16
CA ALA A 155 -21.97 -18.75 -3.18
C ALA A 155 -21.37 -17.53 -2.44
N LYS A 156 -20.43 -17.76 -1.51
CA LYS A 156 -19.84 -16.71 -0.67
C LYS A 156 -18.31 -16.61 -0.76
N SER A 157 -17.64 -17.52 -1.45
CA SER A 157 -16.18 -17.58 -1.48
C SER A 157 -15.66 -17.43 -2.89
N GLY A 158 -14.68 -16.56 -3.09
CA GLY A 158 -13.96 -16.38 -4.36
C GLY A 158 -12.46 -16.49 -4.15
N LEU A 159 -11.81 -17.09 -5.13
CA LEU A 159 -10.35 -17.20 -5.23
C LEU A 159 -9.89 -16.41 -6.45
N GLY A 160 -8.75 -15.73 -6.32
CA GLY A 160 -8.11 -15.04 -7.41
C GLY A 160 -6.62 -15.36 -7.46
N ILE A 161 -6.10 -15.51 -8.66
CA ILE A 161 -4.66 -15.62 -8.91
C ILE A 161 -4.25 -14.59 -9.95
N ALA A 162 -3.06 -14.05 -9.86
CA ALA A 162 -2.50 -13.17 -10.88
C ALA A 162 -1.03 -13.47 -11.16
N LEU A 163 -0.62 -13.12 -12.37
CA LEU A 163 0.77 -13.02 -12.77
C LEU A 163 1.09 -11.55 -13.04
N ARG A 164 2.23 -11.11 -12.56
CA ARG A 164 2.71 -9.73 -12.68
C ARG A 164 4.08 -9.71 -13.32
N TYR A 165 4.22 -8.94 -14.39
CA TYR A 165 5.52 -8.52 -14.91
C TYR A 165 5.88 -7.16 -14.35
N ILE A 166 7.12 -7.00 -13.87
CA ILE A 166 7.65 -5.79 -13.25
C ILE A 166 8.86 -5.34 -14.04
N SER A 167 8.94 -4.04 -14.32
CA SER A 167 10.06 -3.41 -14.98
C SER A 167 10.43 -2.11 -14.26
N SER A 168 11.70 -1.94 -13.97
CA SER A 168 12.23 -0.77 -13.28
C SER A 168 13.51 -0.30 -13.99
N ASP A 169 13.48 0.93 -14.49
CA ASP A 169 14.60 1.60 -15.14
C ASP A 169 14.91 2.89 -14.39
N LEU A 170 15.78 2.78 -13.39
CA LEU A 170 16.11 3.89 -12.48
C LEU A 170 17.33 4.68 -12.92
N ALA A 171 18.27 4.03 -13.58
CA ALA A 171 19.57 4.60 -13.86
C ALA A 171 19.79 4.93 -15.35
N ASN A 172 18.86 4.53 -16.23
CA ASN A 172 18.91 4.80 -17.67
C ASN A 172 20.28 4.47 -18.32
N GLY A 173 20.95 3.41 -17.85
CA GLY A 173 22.29 3.00 -18.32
C GLY A 173 23.45 3.80 -17.75
N ALA A 174 23.26 4.60 -16.71
CA ALA A 174 24.34 5.34 -16.06
C ALA A 174 25.40 4.40 -15.47
N SER A 175 26.64 4.87 -15.44
CA SER A 175 27.76 4.14 -14.84
C SER A 175 28.37 4.98 -13.71
N SER A 176 28.69 4.34 -12.60
CA SER A 176 29.37 4.98 -11.46
C SER A 176 30.33 3.98 -10.80
N GLY A 177 31.53 4.40 -10.45
CA GLY A 177 32.52 3.57 -9.77
C GLY A 177 32.87 2.26 -10.50
N GLY A 178 32.86 2.26 -11.85
CA GLY A 178 33.11 1.05 -12.66
C GLY A 178 31.91 0.09 -12.77
N THR A 179 30.80 0.39 -12.13
CA THR A 179 29.55 -0.40 -12.22
C THR A 179 28.60 0.27 -13.21
N THR A 180 28.12 -0.49 -14.20
CA THR A 180 27.07 -0.05 -15.12
C THR A 180 25.72 -0.54 -14.60
N TYR A 181 24.80 0.40 -14.38
CA TYR A 181 23.44 0.11 -13.95
C TYR A 181 22.56 -0.16 -15.17
N LYS A 182 21.75 -1.18 -15.07
CA LYS A 182 20.83 -1.61 -16.12
C LYS A 182 19.39 -1.61 -15.64
N LYS A 183 18.46 -1.67 -16.57
CA LYS A 183 17.07 -1.91 -16.30
C LYS A 183 16.88 -3.25 -15.57
N GLY A 184 16.20 -3.22 -14.42
CA GLY A 184 15.78 -4.41 -13.69
C GLY A 184 14.42 -4.91 -14.18
N SER A 185 14.21 -6.23 -14.09
CA SER A 185 12.90 -6.84 -14.31
C SER A 185 12.69 -8.03 -13.40
N SER A 186 11.44 -8.29 -13.06
CA SER A 186 11.02 -9.44 -12.24
C SER A 186 9.64 -9.91 -12.65
N VAL A 187 9.32 -11.13 -12.23
CA VAL A 187 7.98 -11.72 -12.35
C VAL A 187 7.50 -12.11 -10.96
N ALA A 188 6.25 -11.84 -10.67
CA ALA A 188 5.60 -12.17 -9.40
C ALA A 188 4.23 -12.81 -9.62
N GLY A 189 3.77 -13.57 -8.65
CA GLY A 189 2.41 -14.08 -8.56
C GLY A 189 1.67 -13.51 -7.38
N ASP A 190 0.34 -13.45 -7.49
CA ASP A 190 -0.55 -13.09 -6.39
C ASP A 190 -1.55 -14.23 -6.16
N LEU A 191 -1.94 -14.44 -4.90
CA LEU A 191 -2.99 -15.36 -4.48
C LEU A 191 -3.94 -14.64 -3.53
N HIS A 192 -5.23 -14.64 -3.87
CA HIS A 192 -6.24 -13.86 -3.17
C HIS A 192 -7.45 -14.72 -2.81
N TYR A 193 -7.91 -14.59 -1.58
CA TYR A 193 -9.17 -15.17 -1.14
C TYR A 193 -10.12 -14.06 -0.66
N PHE A 194 -11.39 -14.20 -1.01
CA PHE A 194 -12.44 -13.28 -0.57
C PHE A 194 -13.67 -14.04 -0.11
N HIS A 195 -14.19 -13.66 1.06
CA HIS A 195 -15.47 -14.10 1.58
C HIS A 195 -16.50 -12.98 1.50
N ASN A 196 -17.54 -13.20 0.72
CA ASN A 196 -18.67 -12.30 0.58
C ASN A 196 -19.77 -12.68 1.58
N GLY A 197 -19.80 -12.00 2.71
CA GLY A 197 -20.88 -12.14 3.71
C GLY A 197 -22.01 -11.13 3.56
N ALA A 198 -21.97 -10.31 2.49
CA ALA A 198 -23.03 -9.35 2.21
C ALA A 198 -24.36 -10.04 1.86
N LYS A 199 -25.45 -9.50 2.41
CA LYS A 199 -26.82 -9.85 2.05
C LYS A 199 -27.22 -9.21 0.71
N ALA A 200 -28.39 -9.55 0.17
CA ALA A 200 -28.87 -8.99 -1.09
C ALA A 200 -28.98 -7.45 -1.09
N ASN A 201 -29.27 -6.84 0.07
CA ASN A 201 -29.30 -5.39 0.23
C ASN A 201 -27.90 -4.75 0.39
N GLY A 202 -26.83 -5.55 0.43
CA GLY A 202 -25.44 -5.11 0.62
C GLY A 202 -24.99 -5.03 2.09
N ALA A 203 -25.90 -5.23 3.10
CA ALA A 203 -25.50 -5.26 4.50
C ALA A 203 -24.77 -6.55 4.84
N GLY A 204 -23.72 -6.48 5.64
CA GLY A 204 -23.00 -7.67 6.11
C GLY A 204 -21.52 -7.45 6.28
N PHE A 205 -20.82 -8.54 6.58
CA PHE A 205 -19.39 -8.53 6.81
C PHE A 205 -18.66 -9.32 5.72
N ASN A 206 -17.73 -8.66 5.03
CA ASN A 206 -16.82 -9.27 4.08
C ASN A 206 -15.44 -9.36 4.71
N TRP A 207 -14.66 -10.36 4.32
CA TRP A 207 -13.26 -10.45 4.69
C TRP A 207 -12.44 -11.07 3.56
N GLY A 208 -11.14 -10.84 3.58
CA GLY A 208 -10.25 -11.38 2.57
C GLY A 208 -8.83 -11.51 3.06
N VAL A 209 -8.10 -12.42 2.41
CA VAL A 209 -6.67 -12.65 2.59
C VAL A 209 -5.98 -12.49 1.24
N THR A 210 -4.84 -11.83 1.25
CA THR A 210 -4.04 -11.60 0.05
C THR A 210 -2.58 -11.94 0.29
N LEU A 211 -1.99 -12.64 -0.65
CA LEU A 211 -0.56 -12.81 -0.81
C LEU A 211 -0.20 -12.14 -2.14
N SER A 212 0.56 -11.06 -2.11
CA SER A 212 0.84 -10.27 -3.31
C SER A 212 2.34 -10.14 -3.54
N ASN A 213 2.74 -9.97 -4.80
CA ASN A 213 4.13 -9.79 -5.20
C ASN A 213 5.03 -10.96 -4.80
N LEU A 214 4.53 -12.20 -4.77
CA LEU A 214 5.34 -13.39 -4.52
C LEU A 214 6.21 -13.64 -5.75
N GLY A 215 7.45 -13.15 -5.76
CA GLY A 215 8.28 -13.19 -6.95
C GLY A 215 9.77 -13.13 -6.69
N ALA A 216 10.54 -13.22 -7.77
CA ALA A 216 11.99 -13.20 -7.72
C ALA A 216 12.54 -11.83 -7.32
N LYS A 217 13.72 -11.82 -6.72
CA LYS A 217 14.49 -10.59 -6.50
C LYS A 217 14.82 -9.92 -7.84
N ILE A 218 14.95 -8.62 -7.82
CA ILE A 218 15.34 -7.79 -8.97
C ILE A 218 16.80 -7.36 -8.85
N SER A 219 17.49 -7.25 -9.98
CA SER A 219 18.88 -6.75 -10.04
C SER A 219 19.00 -5.62 -11.03
N TYR A 220 19.74 -4.61 -10.65
CA TYR A 220 20.07 -3.44 -11.46
C TYR A 220 21.53 -3.45 -11.98
N THR A 221 22.28 -4.51 -11.70
CA THR A 221 23.67 -4.69 -12.12
C THR A 221 23.86 -6.06 -12.75
N ASN A 222 25.06 -6.34 -13.27
CA ASN A 222 25.42 -7.68 -13.76
C ASN A 222 25.92 -8.61 -12.64
N ASP A 223 26.11 -8.09 -11.43
CA ASP A 223 26.50 -8.91 -10.28
C ASP A 223 25.30 -9.72 -9.79
N ALA A 224 25.42 -11.05 -9.83
CA ALA A 224 24.40 -11.97 -9.41
C ALA A 224 24.09 -11.89 -7.90
N ASN A 225 25.01 -11.35 -7.10
CA ASN A 225 24.87 -11.20 -5.64
C ASN A 225 24.17 -9.89 -5.25
N GLN A 226 24.05 -8.94 -6.18
CA GLN A 226 23.38 -7.65 -5.95
C GLN A 226 21.93 -7.71 -6.42
N LYS A 227 21.11 -8.44 -5.68
CA LYS A 227 19.66 -8.57 -5.94
C LYS A 227 18.87 -8.15 -4.73
N ASP A 228 17.88 -7.33 -4.95
CA ASP A 228 17.00 -6.80 -3.90
C ASP A 228 15.62 -7.44 -3.95
N TYR A 229 14.99 -7.59 -2.78
CA TYR A 229 13.63 -8.14 -2.69
C TYR A 229 12.62 -7.19 -3.29
N ILE A 230 11.64 -7.74 -4.01
CA ILE A 230 10.42 -7.02 -4.36
C ILE A 230 9.45 -7.05 -3.16
N PRO A 231 8.45 -6.14 -3.07
CA PRO A 231 7.62 -6.01 -1.87
C PRO A 231 6.55 -7.12 -1.78
N ALA A 232 6.98 -8.36 -1.59
CA ALA A 232 6.06 -9.44 -1.26
C ALA A 232 5.30 -9.08 0.01
N ASN A 233 3.98 -9.29 0.03
CA ASN A 233 3.10 -8.79 1.08
C ASN A 233 2.01 -9.80 1.44
N PHE A 234 1.78 -9.97 2.74
CA PHE A 234 0.59 -10.59 3.30
C PHE A 234 -0.39 -9.49 3.70
N GLY A 235 -1.66 -9.65 3.32
CA GLY A 235 -2.73 -8.73 3.69
C GLY A 235 -3.95 -9.48 4.24
N LEU A 236 -4.52 -8.96 5.31
CA LEU A 236 -5.78 -9.40 5.90
C LEU A 236 -6.72 -8.22 5.96
N GLY A 237 -7.91 -8.33 5.38
CA GLY A 237 -8.89 -7.26 5.36
C GLY A 237 -10.26 -7.70 5.86
N GLY A 238 -10.97 -6.78 6.50
CA GLY A 238 -12.36 -6.90 6.91
C GLY A 238 -13.15 -5.64 6.55
N ALA A 239 -14.41 -5.80 6.11
CA ALA A 239 -15.30 -4.67 5.85
C ALA A 239 -16.72 -5.01 6.30
N TYR A 240 -17.31 -4.11 7.08
CA TYR A 240 -18.70 -4.23 7.56
C TYR A 240 -19.55 -3.11 6.98
N THR A 241 -20.60 -3.50 6.26
CA THR A 241 -21.57 -2.54 5.71
C THR A 241 -22.88 -2.61 6.49
N LYS A 242 -23.29 -1.47 7.03
CA LYS A 242 -24.61 -1.24 7.60
C LYS A 242 -25.48 -0.50 6.58
N VAL A 243 -26.62 -1.06 6.27
CA VAL A 243 -27.66 -0.43 5.45
C VAL A 243 -28.71 0.13 6.40
N PHE A 244 -28.95 1.43 6.37
CA PHE A 244 -29.92 2.11 7.21
C PHE A 244 -31.31 2.06 6.57
N ASP A 245 -31.36 2.32 5.25
CA ASP A 245 -32.54 2.29 4.39
C ASP A 245 -32.13 2.04 2.92
N ALA A 246 -33.04 2.22 1.98
CA ALA A 246 -32.79 2.00 0.56
C ALA A 246 -31.72 2.95 -0.02
N ASP A 247 -31.59 4.14 0.56
CA ASP A 247 -30.74 5.20 0.05
C ASP A 247 -29.40 5.32 0.82
N ASN A 248 -29.32 4.85 2.06
CA ASN A 248 -28.24 5.18 3.00
C ASN A 248 -27.48 3.94 3.46
N LYS A 249 -26.16 3.93 3.22
CA LYS A 249 -25.25 2.86 3.64
C LYS A 249 -23.97 3.44 4.24
N LEU A 250 -23.44 2.76 5.25
CA LEU A 250 -22.15 3.07 5.85
C LEU A 250 -21.30 1.80 5.91
N THR A 251 -20.11 1.86 5.34
CA THR A 251 -19.12 0.78 5.35
C THR A 251 -17.92 1.21 6.19
N PHE A 252 -17.50 0.35 7.12
CA PHE A 252 -16.20 0.43 7.79
C PHE A 252 -15.29 -0.65 7.26
N ALA A 253 -14.02 -0.33 7.05
CA ALA A 253 -12.99 -1.26 6.57
C ALA A 253 -11.74 -1.16 7.41
N LEU A 254 -11.09 -2.31 7.60
CA LEU A 254 -9.78 -2.44 8.25
C LEU A 254 -8.96 -3.41 7.42
N ASP A 255 -7.77 -2.98 7.00
CA ASP A 255 -6.77 -3.86 6.40
C ASP A 255 -5.50 -3.83 7.26
N ILE A 256 -4.88 -5.00 7.42
CA ILE A 256 -3.61 -5.21 8.10
C ILE A 256 -2.66 -5.81 7.07
N ASN A 257 -1.49 -5.21 6.90
CA ASN A 257 -0.50 -5.68 5.93
C ASN A 257 0.85 -5.91 6.60
N LYS A 258 1.58 -6.91 6.12
CA LYS A 258 2.96 -7.21 6.50
C LYS A 258 3.77 -7.54 5.27
N LEU A 259 4.96 -6.94 5.14
CA LEU A 259 5.93 -7.34 4.13
C LEU A 259 6.50 -8.73 4.46
N LEU A 260 6.50 -9.58 3.44
CA LEU A 260 7.10 -10.92 3.49
C LEU A 260 8.57 -10.88 3.00
N VAL A 261 9.31 -9.93 3.56
CA VAL A 261 10.71 -9.65 3.23
C VAL A 261 11.49 -9.67 4.54
N PRO A 262 12.68 -10.26 4.56
CA PRO A 262 13.45 -10.35 5.80
C PRO A 262 13.72 -8.99 6.41
N THR A 263 13.70 -8.94 7.75
CA THR A 263 14.12 -7.74 8.46
C THR A 263 15.65 -7.68 8.45
N PRO A 264 16.26 -6.56 7.99
CA PRO A 264 17.70 -6.41 8.05
C PRO A 264 18.18 -6.40 9.51
N ALA A 265 19.13 -7.25 9.87
CA ALA A 265 19.73 -7.25 11.20
C ALA A 265 20.68 -6.04 11.36
N ASP A 266 21.65 -5.96 10.48
CA ASP A 266 22.57 -4.83 10.36
C ASP A 266 23.08 -4.77 8.90
N ILE A 267 22.66 -3.75 8.15
CA ILE A 267 23.11 -3.52 6.79
C ILE A 267 24.22 -2.46 6.70
N SER A 268 24.70 -1.98 7.84
CA SER A 268 25.79 -1.00 7.90
C SER A 268 27.14 -1.63 7.54
N ASP A 269 27.29 -2.93 7.72
CA ASP A 269 28.46 -3.67 7.29
C ASP A 269 28.23 -4.49 6.00
N SER A 270 29.30 -4.76 5.27
CA SER A 270 29.24 -5.52 4.02
C SER A 270 28.86 -6.99 4.21
N ALA A 271 29.19 -7.59 5.33
CA ALA A 271 28.89 -8.98 5.63
C ALA A 271 27.40 -9.15 5.95
N GLY A 272 26.83 -8.27 6.78
CA GLY A 272 25.40 -8.26 7.09
C GLY A 272 24.54 -8.04 5.85
N LEU A 273 24.96 -7.14 4.95
CA LEU A 273 24.28 -6.92 3.68
C LEU A 273 24.37 -8.13 2.74
N ALA A 274 25.52 -8.81 2.70
CA ALA A 274 25.73 -10.02 1.89
C ALA A 274 24.84 -11.18 2.43
N ASP A 275 24.79 -11.37 3.75
CA ASP A 275 23.91 -12.36 4.38
C ASP A 275 22.45 -12.09 4.05
N TYR A 276 21.98 -10.85 4.23
CA TYR A 276 20.63 -10.43 3.89
C TYR A 276 20.29 -10.75 2.41
N ARG A 277 21.20 -10.43 1.49
CA ARG A 277 21.01 -10.69 0.07
C ARG A 277 21.13 -12.16 -0.31
N SER A 278 21.78 -13.01 0.50
CA SER A 278 21.94 -14.44 0.24
C SER A 278 20.67 -15.24 0.52
N LYS A 279 19.79 -14.76 1.45
CA LYS A 279 18.60 -15.49 1.88
C LYS A 279 17.66 -15.78 0.70
N GLY A 280 17.15 -17.02 0.64
CA GLY A 280 16.24 -17.47 -0.41
C GLY A 280 14.87 -16.78 -0.31
N VAL A 281 14.27 -16.42 -1.45
CA VAL A 281 12.99 -15.69 -1.51
C VAL A 281 11.86 -16.44 -0.83
N VAL A 282 11.65 -17.73 -1.17
CA VAL A 282 10.55 -18.53 -0.61
C VAL A 282 10.70 -18.73 0.88
N GLY A 283 11.92 -19.00 1.35
CA GLY A 283 12.21 -19.08 2.79
C GLY A 283 11.89 -17.77 3.52
N SER A 284 12.21 -16.65 2.89
CA SER A 284 11.97 -15.32 3.44
C SER A 284 10.49 -15.00 3.65
N TRP A 285 9.58 -15.51 2.81
CA TRP A 285 8.13 -15.30 2.99
C TRP A 285 7.61 -15.88 4.31
N PHE A 286 8.22 -16.95 4.79
CA PHE A 286 7.82 -17.59 6.05
C PHE A 286 8.65 -17.08 7.23
N SER A 287 9.96 -16.90 7.06
CA SER A 287 10.82 -16.42 8.14
C SER A 287 10.53 -15.00 8.57
N SER A 288 10.01 -14.14 7.66
CA SER A 288 9.64 -12.75 7.94
C SER A 288 8.57 -12.57 9.03
N PHE A 289 7.96 -13.63 9.52
CA PHE A 289 7.05 -13.57 10.67
C PHE A 289 7.74 -13.70 12.03
N GLY A 290 9.07 -13.85 12.05
CA GLY A 290 9.81 -14.04 13.30
C GLY A 290 11.31 -13.78 13.18
N ASP A 291 11.74 -12.93 12.24
CA ASP A 291 13.14 -12.62 11.99
C ASP A 291 13.59 -11.22 12.46
N ALA A 292 12.68 -10.46 13.06
CA ALA A 292 13.01 -9.16 13.60
C ALA A 292 13.99 -9.28 14.80
N PRO A 293 15.12 -8.56 14.83
CA PRO A 293 16.14 -8.63 15.88
C PRO A 293 15.59 -8.37 17.29
N GLY A 294 14.60 -7.50 17.45
CA GLY A 294 13.92 -7.20 18.71
C GLY A 294 12.82 -8.19 19.09
N GLY A 295 12.69 -9.31 18.36
CA GLY A 295 11.73 -10.37 18.61
C GLY A 295 10.29 -9.96 18.31
N PHE A 296 9.32 -10.65 18.94
CA PHE A 296 7.89 -10.49 18.63
C PHE A 296 7.37 -9.05 18.77
N SER A 297 7.89 -8.25 19.67
CA SER A 297 7.50 -6.85 19.84
C SER A 297 7.89 -5.98 18.63
N GLU A 298 9.01 -6.27 17.99
CA GLU A 298 9.44 -5.61 16.77
C GLU A 298 8.66 -6.13 15.55
N GLU A 299 8.34 -7.43 15.50
CA GLU A 299 7.47 -8.01 14.47
C GLU A 299 6.12 -7.31 14.41
N LEU A 300 5.51 -7.00 15.54
CA LEU A 300 4.25 -6.26 15.59
C LEU A 300 4.38 -4.81 15.05
N LYS A 301 5.58 -4.22 15.16
CA LYS A 301 5.85 -2.88 14.60
C LYS A 301 5.95 -2.90 13.06
N GLU A 302 6.14 -4.05 12.43
CA GLU A 302 6.19 -4.21 10.98
C GLU A 302 4.82 -4.25 10.32
N LEU A 303 3.77 -4.40 11.12
CA LEU A 303 2.40 -4.34 10.62
C LEU A 303 2.03 -2.91 10.26
N SER A 304 1.42 -2.74 9.10
CA SER A 304 0.76 -1.49 8.73
C SER A 304 -0.76 -1.66 8.76
N TYR A 305 -1.45 -0.58 9.09
CA TYR A 305 -2.90 -0.59 9.31
C TYR A 305 -3.55 0.47 8.44
N SER A 306 -4.64 0.07 7.77
CA SER A 306 -5.52 0.94 6.98
C SER A 306 -6.91 0.91 7.58
N LEU A 307 -7.40 2.04 8.06
CA LEU A 307 -8.76 2.20 8.58
C LEU A 307 -9.54 3.09 7.63
N GLY A 308 -10.74 2.69 7.24
CA GLY A 308 -11.58 3.44 6.33
C GLY A 308 -13.05 3.42 6.69
N ALA A 309 -13.73 4.50 6.34
CA ALA A 309 -15.18 4.62 6.38
C ALA A 309 -15.68 5.18 5.04
N GLU A 310 -16.76 4.60 4.49
CA GLU A 310 -17.43 5.05 3.27
C GLU A 310 -18.93 5.17 3.55
N TYR A 311 -19.45 6.40 3.49
CA TYR A 311 -20.90 6.65 3.48
C TYR A 311 -21.34 6.77 2.02
N THR A 312 -22.39 6.02 1.65
CA THR A 312 -22.95 6.02 0.29
C THR A 312 -24.42 6.42 0.34
N TYR A 313 -24.78 7.42 -0.47
CA TYR A 313 -26.14 7.92 -0.65
C TYR A 313 -26.66 7.57 -2.04
N LYS A 314 -27.79 6.87 -2.11
CA LYS A 314 -28.49 6.41 -3.33
C LYS A 314 -27.63 5.62 -4.32
N ASP A 315 -26.59 4.94 -3.84
CA ASP A 315 -25.56 4.30 -4.67
C ASP A 315 -24.89 5.27 -5.69
N GLN A 316 -25.11 6.57 -5.56
CA GLN A 316 -24.59 7.61 -6.44
C GLN A 316 -23.47 8.43 -5.80
N PHE A 317 -23.72 8.96 -4.61
CA PHE A 317 -22.72 9.78 -3.92
C PHE A 317 -22.03 8.99 -2.82
N SER A 318 -20.74 9.17 -2.71
CA SER A 318 -19.96 8.56 -1.64
C SER A 318 -19.06 9.60 -0.98
N PHE A 319 -18.98 9.56 0.34
CA PHE A 319 -18.02 10.32 1.14
C PHE A 319 -17.18 9.36 1.93
N ARG A 320 -15.89 9.63 2.00
CA ARG A 320 -14.89 8.73 2.58
C ARG A 320 -13.99 9.46 3.55
N ALA A 321 -13.60 8.76 4.58
CA ALA A 321 -12.54 9.17 5.49
C ALA A 321 -11.71 7.95 5.84
N GLY A 322 -10.41 8.16 6.06
CA GLY A 322 -9.51 7.06 6.38
C GLY A 322 -8.27 7.50 7.12
N TYR A 323 -7.59 6.52 7.68
CA TYR A 323 -6.32 6.70 8.37
C TYR A 323 -5.38 5.54 8.04
N PHE A 324 -4.17 5.88 7.61
CA PHE A 324 -3.08 4.93 7.41
C PHE A 324 -2.05 5.09 8.51
N TYR A 325 -1.58 3.96 9.04
CA TYR A 325 -0.56 3.93 10.09
C TYR A 325 0.53 2.91 9.80
N GLU A 326 1.76 3.36 9.95
CA GLU A 326 2.97 2.56 9.96
C GLU A 326 3.86 3.00 11.12
N ASN A 327 4.51 2.04 11.79
CA ASN A 327 5.30 2.34 12.98
C ASN A 327 6.46 3.31 12.66
N PRO A 328 6.80 4.26 13.57
CA PRO A 328 7.89 5.21 13.37
C PRO A 328 9.24 4.57 13.03
N THR A 329 9.55 3.39 13.56
CA THR A 329 10.82 2.70 13.32
C THR A 329 10.81 1.82 12.06
N LYS A 330 9.63 1.65 11.42
CA LYS A 330 9.41 0.76 10.27
C LYS A 330 8.88 1.47 9.02
N GLY A 331 9.09 2.78 8.91
CA GLY A 331 8.71 3.58 7.73
C GLY A 331 7.99 4.88 8.06
N ASN A 332 7.31 4.98 9.22
CA ASN A 332 6.71 6.19 9.77
C ASN A 332 5.67 6.88 8.88
N ARG A 333 5.03 6.15 7.94
CA ARG A 333 3.96 6.73 7.13
C ARG A 333 2.67 6.77 7.94
N LYS A 334 2.16 7.97 8.17
CA LYS A 334 0.90 8.22 8.88
C LYS A 334 0.19 9.36 8.19
N TYR A 335 -1.06 9.16 7.83
CA TYR A 335 -1.86 10.21 7.24
C TYR A 335 -3.35 9.95 7.40
N PHE A 336 -4.09 11.04 7.52
CA PHE A 336 -5.53 11.03 7.30
C PHE A 336 -5.83 11.25 5.82
N SER A 337 -6.88 10.65 5.34
CA SER A 337 -7.37 10.87 3.99
C SER A 337 -8.87 11.16 4.01
N VAL A 338 -9.31 11.90 3.02
CA VAL A 338 -10.73 12.12 2.74
C VAL A 338 -10.97 11.85 1.26
N GLY A 339 -12.20 11.50 0.91
CA GLY A 339 -12.55 11.23 -0.48
C GLY A 339 -14.01 11.48 -0.77
N ALA A 340 -14.30 11.67 -2.05
CA ALA A 340 -15.65 11.76 -2.58
C ALA A 340 -15.79 10.90 -3.83
N GLY A 341 -16.99 10.41 -4.09
CA GLY A 341 -17.31 9.64 -5.28
C GLY A 341 -18.67 10.01 -5.83
N LEU A 342 -18.78 9.98 -7.15
CA LEU A 342 -20.02 10.16 -7.90
C LEU A 342 -20.14 9.01 -8.90
N ASN A 343 -21.26 8.30 -8.87
CA ASN A 343 -21.62 7.31 -9.89
C ASN A 343 -22.86 7.80 -10.63
N TYR A 344 -22.77 7.90 -11.94
CA TYR A 344 -23.88 8.29 -12.79
C TYR A 344 -23.92 7.42 -14.04
N ASN A 345 -24.97 6.61 -14.17
CA ASN A 345 -25.12 5.62 -15.24
C ASN A 345 -23.91 4.67 -15.28
N VAL A 346 -23.15 4.71 -16.39
CA VAL A 346 -21.94 3.89 -16.60
C VAL A 346 -20.67 4.56 -16.07
N PHE A 347 -20.73 5.83 -15.70
CA PHE A 347 -19.57 6.60 -15.29
C PHE A 347 -19.45 6.69 -13.78
N GLY A 348 -18.23 6.60 -13.28
CA GLY A 348 -17.88 6.89 -11.90
C GLY A 348 -16.70 7.85 -11.83
N LEU A 349 -16.77 8.81 -10.93
CA LEU A 349 -15.67 9.70 -10.60
C LEU A 349 -15.33 9.49 -9.13
N ASN A 350 -14.06 9.31 -8.81
CA ASN A 350 -13.60 9.27 -7.43
C ASN A 350 -12.44 10.24 -7.26
N PHE A 351 -12.44 10.87 -6.11
CA PHE A 351 -11.42 11.80 -5.67
C PHE A 351 -10.95 11.41 -4.27
N ALA A 352 -9.65 11.54 -4.01
CA ALA A 352 -9.10 11.42 -2.67
C ALA A 352 -8.02 12.48 -2.43
N TYR A 353 -7.90 12.89 -1.18
CA TYR A 353 -6.93 13.87 -0.72
C TYR A 353 -6.30 13.38 0.58
N LEU A 354 -4.97 13.36 0.61
CA LEU A 354 -4.20 13.07 1.81
C LEU A 354 -3.96 14.38 2.55
N LEU A 355 -4.50 14.46 3.77
CA LEU A 355 -4.41 15.66 4.59
C LEU A 355 -2.97 15.93 5.00
N PRO A 356 -2.53 17.19 5.01
CA PRO A 356 -1.21 17.56 5.50
C PRO A 356 -1.03 17.10 6.95
N SER A 357 0.12 16.53 7.25
CA SER A 357 0.49 16.11 8.60
C SER A 357 1.97 16.39 8.86
N GLY A 358 2.29 16.73 10.11
CA GLY A 358 3.62 17.17 10.53
C GLY A 358 3.96 18.60 10.10
N SER A 359 5.10 19.09 10.55
CA SER A 359 5.62 20.43 10.24
C SER A 359 7.13 20.41 10.14
N GLY A 360 7.71 21.35 9.38
CA GLY A 360 9.16 21.43 9.17
C GLY A 360 9.76 20.15 8.62
N THR A 361 10.83 19.65 9.21
CA THR A 361 11.52 18.42 8.82
C THR A 361 10.69 17.14 9.07
N ASN A 362 9.66 17.23 9.92
CA ASN A 362 8.75 16.12 10.24
C ASN A 362 7.48 16.11 9.37
N ARG A 363 7.40 16.99 8.36
CA ARG A 363 6.28 17.01 7.43
C ARG A 363 6.25 15.72 6.61
N ASN A 364 5.08 15.09 6.54
CA ASN A 364 4.91 13.90 5.72
C ASN A 364 5.07 14.27 4.24
N PRO A 365 6.00 13.67 3.47
CA PRO A 365 6.20 13.95 2.05
C PRO A 365 4.97 13.65 1.18
N LEU A 366 4.05 12.81 1.66
CA LEU A 366 2.80 12.48 0.98
C LEU A 366 1.68 13.48 1.26
N SER A 367 1.93 14.51 2.08
CA SER A 367 0.99 15.61 2.31
C SER A 367 0.55 16.23 0.98
N ASN A 368 -0.71 16.66 0.92
CA ASN A 368 -1.31 17.27 -0.28
C ASN A 368 -1.35 16.35 -1.53
N THR A 369 -1.23 15.03 -1.35
CA THR A 369 -1.39 14.10 -2.46
C THR A 369 -2.86 14.01 -2.86
N LEU A 370 -3.13 14.27 -4.14
CA LEU A 370 -4.44 14.16 -4.78
C LEU A 370 -4.50 12.88 -5.60
N ARG A 371 -5.65 12.21 -5.63
CA ARG A 371 -5.90 11.06 -6.51
C ARG A 371 -7.22 11.28 -7.23
N PHE A 372 -7.21 11.02 -8.54
CA PHE A 372 -8.38 11.13 -9.39
C PHE A 372 -8.59 9.81 -10.11
N SER A 373 -9.76 9.22 -9.99
CA SER A 373 -10.12 8.00 -10.72
C SER A 373 -11.37 8.22 -11.54
N LEU A 374 -11.30 7.84 -12.81
CA LEU A 374 -12.43 7.72 -13.71
C LEU A 374 -12.77 6.23 -13.87
N VAL A 375 -14.03 5.87 -13.71
CA VAL A 375 -14.52 4.48 -13.76
C VAL A 375 -15.59 4.36 -14.84
N PHE A 376 -15.53 3.28 -15.60
CA PHE A 376 -16.54 2.90 -16.58
C PHE A 376 -17.09 1.52 -16.21
N ASN A 377 -18.40 1.45 -16.02
CA ASN A 377 -19.11 0.23 -15.65
C ASN A 377 -20.03 -0.20 -16.80
N VAL A 378 -19.90 -1.44 -17.24
CA VAL A 378 -20.78 -2.04 -18.25
C VAL A 378 -21.61 -3.13 -17.59
N LYS A 379 -22.92 -3.04 -17.72
CA LYS A 379 -23.89 -3.98 -17.14
C LYS A 379 -23.93 -5.30 -17.93
#